data_21fbec1ec0d2722925a66cd66c757712
#
_entry.id   21fbec1ec0d2722925a66cd66c757712
#
_cell.length_a   1.000
_cell.length_b   1.000
_cell.length_c   1.000
_cell.angle_alpha   90.00
_cell.angle_beta   90.00
_cell.angle_gamma   90.00
#
_symmetry.space_group_name_H-M   'P 1'
#
loop_
_entity.id
_entity.type
_entity.pdbx_description
1 polymer ?
#
loop_
_entity_poly.entity_id
_entity_poly.type
_entity_poly.pdbx_seq_one_letter_code
_entity_poly.pdbx_strand_id
1 'polypeptide(L)'
;MSRLNILLIGLGNMGKIHKRVIESNNNTNLVGVVDSSFKKKLELKKGVKYYNNLNSVDFDNELIDGVIVASTTKSHYKIGKKILDLNIPVLIEKPVSINSREINLLLSQAKRKNTVFRAGLIEIYNPIFEYIKELKLK
;
A
#
# COMPACT_ATOMS: atom_id res chain seq x y z
N MET A 1 10.30 13.75 14.86
CA MET A 1 10.02 13.45 13.43
C MET A 1 8.54 13.64 13.17
N SER A 2 8.14 14.25 12.05
CA SER A 2 6.74 14.32 11.62
C SER A 2 6.24 12.91 11.28
N ARG A 3 4.95 12.65 11.55
CA ARG A 3 4.32 11.37 11.15
C ARG A 3 4.18 11.31 9.64
N LEU A 4 4.34 10.13 9.07
CA LEU A 4 4.10 9.88 7.65
C LEU A 4 2.60 9.78 7.36
N ASN A 5 2.12 10.52 6.41
CA ASN A 5 0.73 10.54 5.96
C ASN A 5 0.50 9.41 4.93
N ILE A 6 -0.31 8.45 5.29
CA ILE A 6 -0.55 7.24 4.50
C ILE A 6 -1.96 7.26 3.91
N LEU A 7 -2.04 7.08 2.59
CA LEU A 7 -3.28 6.76 1.88
C LEU A 7 -3.42 5.24 1.76
N LEU A 8 -4.56 4.71 2.17
CA LEU A 8 -4.88 3.28 2.06
C LEU A 8 -5.87 3.04 0.92
N ILE A 9 -5.54 2.12 0.01
CA ILE A 9 -6.38 1.76 -1.13
C ILE A 9 -6.87 0.32 -0.97
N GLY A 10 -8.18 0.16 -0.77
CA GLY A 10 -8.86 -1.10 -0.47
C GLY A 10 -9.12 -1.29 1.02
N LEU A 11 -10.39 -1.56 1.37
CA LEU A 11 -10.85 -1.85 2.75
C LEU A 11 -11.40 -3.29 2.89
N GLY A 12 -10.92 -4.21 2.07
CA GLY A 12 -11.14 -5.64 2.28
C GLY A 12 -10.46 -6.14 3.58
N ASN A 13 -10.36 -7.45 3.76
CA ASN A 13 -9.79 -8.03 4.98
C ASN A 13 -8.38 -7.50 5.28
N MET A 14 -7.47 -7.50 4.29
CA MET A 14 -6.11 -6.97 4.48
C MET A 14 -6.11 -5.45 4.69
N GLY A 15 -6.95 -4.71 3.97
CA GLY A 15 -7.07 -3.27 4.16
C GLY A 15 -7.48 -2.87 5.58
N LYS A 16 -8.39 -3.61 6.20
CA LYS A 16 -8.77 -3.39 7.62
C LYS A 16 -7.61 -3.63 8.59
N ILE A 17 -6.77 -4.64 8.29
CA ILE A 17 -5.57 -4.91 9.08
C ILE A 17 -4.58 -3.75 8.93
N HIS A 18 -4.28 -3.32 7.70
CA HIS A 18 -3.42 -2.17 7.45
C HIS A 18 -3.95 -0.89 8.10
N LYS A 19 -5.26 -0.63 8.00
CA LYS A 19 -5.90 0.51 8.68
C LYS A 19 -5.57 0.50 10.17
N ARG A 20 -5.81 -0.63 10.85
CA ARG A 20 -5.52 -0.78 12.29
C ARG A 20 -4.05 -0.53 12.60
N VAL A 21 -3.14 -1.10 11.81
CA VAL A 21 -1.68 -0.94 12.00
C VAL A 21 -1.27 0.52 11.81
N ILE A 22 -1.72 1.20 10.75
CA ILE A 22 -1.41 2.62 10.52
C ILE A 22 -1.91 3.47 11.68
N GLU A 23 -3.14 3.23 12.15
CA GLU A 23 -3.76 3.99 13.23
C GLU A 23 -3.16 3.75 14.61
N SER A 24 -2.52 2.60 14.82
CA SER A 24 -1.85 2.25 16.08
C SER A 24 -0.36 2.63 16.10
N ASN A 25 0.24 2.94 14.96
CA ASN A 25 1.65 3.30 14.87
C ASN A 25 1.84 4.81 15.09
N ASN A 26 2.68 5.16 16.07
CA ASN A 26 2.94 6.55 16.43
C ASN A 26 3.68 7.36 15.34
N ASN A 27 4.27 6.68 14.34
CA ASN A 27 5.02 7.32 13.26
C ASN A 27 4.19 7.52 11.98
N THR A 28 2.90 7.11 11.97
CA THR A 28 2.04 7.21 10.80
C THR A 28 0.70 7.87 11.11
N ASN A 29 0.13 8.53 10.11
CA ASN A 29 -1.24 9.03 10.09
C ASN A 29 -1.98 8.41 8.91
N LEU A 30 -3.17 7.88 9.13
CA LEU A 30 -4.08 7.54 8.04
C LEU A 30 -4.78 8.83 7.61
N VAL A 31 -4.47 9.34 6.42
CA VAL A 31 -5.06 10.60 5.90
C VAL A 31 -6.25 10.36 5.00
N GLY A 32 -6.30 9.19 4.34
CA GLY A 32 -7.41 8.87 3.46
C GLY A 32 -7.53 7.37 3.18
N VAL A 33 -8.72 6.99 2.74
CA VAL A 33 -9.07 5.64 2.34
C VAL A 33 -9.79 5.67 1.00
N VAL A 34 -9.36 4.84 0.06
CA VAL A 34 -10.02 4.64 -1.24
C VAL A 34 -10.63 3.24 -1.28
N ASP A 35 -11.95 3.13 -1.44
CA ASP A 35 -12.62 1.85 -1.65
C ASP A 35 -13.92 2.01 -2.45
N SER A 36 -14.06 1.28 -3.55
CA SER A 36 -15.22 1.38 -4.45
C SER A 36 -16.44 0.61 -3.97
N SER A 37 -16.27 -0.33 -3.05
CA SER A 37 -17.34 -1.22 -2.57
C SER A 37 -17.92 -0.81 -1.21
N PHE A 38 -17.61 0.38 -0.76
CA PHE A 38 -17.98 0.86 0.57
C PHE A 38 -19.49 1.07 0.71
N LYS A 39 -20.19 0.04 1.17
CA LYS A 39 -21.64 0.05 1.42
C LYS A 39 -22.05 0.43 2.85
N LYS A 40 -21.10 0.51 3.78
CA LYS A 40 -21.36 0.88 5.19
C LYS A 40 -20.41 2.00 5.59
N LYS A 41 -20.94 3.04 6.27
CA LYS A 41 -20.11 4.02 6.97
C LYS A 41 -19.21 3.28 7.96
N LEU A 42 -18.00 2.91 7.54
CA LEU A 42 -16.96 2.60 8.51
C LEU A 42 -16.74 3.88 9.30
N GLU A 43 -16.68 3.74 10.61
CA GLU A 43 -16.28 4.85 11.48
C GLU A 43 -14.80 5.13 11.21
N LEU A 44 -14.54 6.03 10.27
CA LEU A 44 -13.22 6.59 10.08
C LEU A 44 -12.98 7.61 11.19
N LYS A 45 -11.78 7.67 11.71
CA LYS A 45 -11.39 8.70 12.67
C LYS A 45 -11.59 10.09 12.06
N LYS A 46 -11.90 11.07 12.91
CA LYS A 46 -12.04 12.47 12.47
C LYS A 46 -10.79 12.92 11.72
N GLY A 47 -10.98 13.49 10.54
CA GLY A 47 -9.89 13.96 9.68
C GLY A 47 -9.44 12.97 8.60
N VAL A 48 -9.86 11.69 8.65
CA VAL A 48 -9.58 10.73 7.57
C VAL A 48 -10.60 10.91 6.44
N LYS A 49 -10.10 11.19 5.24
CA LYS A 49 -10.93 11.35 4.04
C LYS A 49 -11.34 10.00 3.45
N TYR A 50 -12.53 9.92 2.89
CA TYR A 50 -12.98 8.75 2.15
C TYR A 50 -13.22 9.09 0.68
N TYR A 51 -12.73 8.20 -0.20
CA TYR A 51 -12.87 8.30 -1.64
C TYR A 51 -13.46 7.00 -2.19
N ASN A 52 -14.45 7.09 -3.06
CA ASN A 52 -15.05 5.93 -3.73
C ASN A 52 -14.21 5.42 -4.91
N ASN A 53 -13.29 6.23 -5.40
CA ASN A 53 -12.33 5.84 -6.44
C ASN A 53 -11.02 6.64 -6.34
N LEU A 54 -9.95 6.10 -6.94
CA LEU A 54 -8.62 6.70 -6.90
C LEU A 54 -8.52 8.04 -7.66
N ASN A 55 -9.40 8.29 -8.63
CA ASN A 55 -9.36 9.54 -9.40
C ASN A 55 -9.97 10.72 -8.63
N SER A 56 -10.68 10.44 -7.54
CA SER A 56 -11.22 11.47 -6.65
C SER A 56 -10.21 11.98 -5.63
N VAL A 57 -9.01 11.37 -5.55
CA VAL A 57 -7.93 11.82 -4.67
C VAL A 57 -7.19 12.97 -5.35
N ASP A 58 -7.10 14.09 -4.66
CA ASP A 58 -6.34 15.26 -5.10
C ASP A 58 -4.88 15.15 -4.61
N PHE A 59 -4.07 14.46 -5.41
CA PHE A 59 -2.67 14.21 -5.08
C PHE A 59 -1.79 15.48 -5.09
N ASP A 60 -2.24 16.56 -5.70
CA ASP A 60 -1.48 17.81 -5.79
C ASP A 60 -1.62 18.64 -4.51
N ASN A 61 -2.79 18.57 -3.88
CA ASN A 61 -3.10 19.35 -2.68
C ASN A 61 -3.09 18.53 -1.38
N GLU A 62 -3.03 17.19 -1.47
CA GLU A 62 -2.99 16.32 -0.30
C GLU A 62 -1.56 15.91 0.04
N LEU A 63 -1.18 16.12 1.30
CA LEU A 63 0.12 15.66 1.81
C LEU A 63 0.06 14.14 2.02
N ILE A 64 0.52 13.38 1.02
CA ILE A 64 0.59 11.91 1.04
C ILE A 64 2.06 11.50 0.92
N ASP A 65 2.62 10.95 1.99
CA ASP A 65 4.02 10.50 2.05
C ASP A 65 4.18 9.05 1.56
N GLY A 66 3.10 8.28 1.53
CA GLY A 66 3.13 6.90 1.05
C GLY A 66 1.73 6.31 0.83
N VAL A 67 1.67 5.27 0.01
CA VAL A 67 0.43 4.58 -0.32
C VAL A 67 0.54 3.09 -0.02
N ILE A 68 -0.50 2.53 0.63
CA ILE A 68 -0.65 1.08 0.79
C ILE A 68 -1.80 0.61 -0.10
N VAL A 69 -1.52 -0.38 -0.96
CA VAL A 69 -2.50 -0.97 -1.88
C VAL A 69 -2.87 -2.36 -1.38
N ALA A 70 -4.09 -2.50 -0.87
CA ALA A 70 -4.69 -3.72 -0.35
C ALA A 70 -6.04 -4.03 -1.04
N SER A 71 -6.17 -3.63 -2.29
CA SER A 71 -7.32 -3.87 -3.16
C SER A 71 -7.28 -5.28 -3.77
N THR A 72 -8.07 -5.55 -4.80
CA THR A 72 -8.01 -6.83 -5.52
C THR A 72 -6.74 -6.92 -6.39
N THR A 73 -6.14 -8.11 -6.48
CA THR A 73 -4.90 -8.34 -7.25
C THR A 73 -4.95 -7.82 -8.69
N LYS A 74 -6.11 -7.93 -9.35
CA LYS A 74 -6.31 -7.43 -10.72
C LYS A 74 -6.09 -5.91 -10.84
N SER A 75 -6.27 -5.15 -9.79
CA SER A 75 -6.10 -3.70 -9.78
C SER A 75 -4.70 -3.25 -9.34
N HIS A 76 -3.92 -4.12 -8.71
CA HIS A 76 -2.63 -3.79 -8.09
C HIS A 76 -1.66 -3.13 -9.07
N TYR A 77 -1.45 -3.73 -10.25
CA TYR A 77 -0.53 -3.18 -11.25
C TYR A 77 -0.93 -1.77 -11.70
N LYS A 78 -2.21 -1.59 -12.08
CA LYS A 78 -2.71 -0.29 -12.56
C LYS A 78 -2.60 0.80 -11.50
N ILE A 79 -2.94 0.46 -10.25
CA ILE A 79 -2.84 1.39 -9.12
C ILE A 79 -1.36 1.68 -8.83
N GLY A 80 -0.54 0.65 -8.66
CA GLY A 80 0.89 0.81 -8.36
C GLY A 80 1.61 1.66 -9.41
N LYS A 81 1.32 1.41 -10.70
CA LYS A 81 1.86 2.21 -11.79
C LYS A 81 1.49 3.69 -11.65
N LYS A 82 0.21 4.00 -11.38
CA LYS A 82 -0.25 5.38 -11.19
C LYS A 82 0.46 6.06 -10.02
N ILE A 83 0.59 5.38 -8.87
CA ILE A 83 1.23 5.94 -7.68
C ILE A 83 2.74 6.18 -7.91
N LEU A 84 3.42 5.26 -8.57
CA LEU A 84 4.82 5.43 -8.96
C LEU A 84 5.03 6.55 -9.98
N ASP A 85 4.08 6.78 -10.91
CA ASP A 85 4.13 7.92 -11.83
C ASP A 85 4.07 9.26 -11.09
N LEU A 86 3.35 9.33 -9.97
CA LEU A 86 3.29 10.47 -9.05
C LEU A 86 4.51 10.60 -8.13
N ASN A 87 5.48 9.70 -8.26
CA ASN A 87 6.70 9.67 -7.44
C ASN A 87 6.44 9.45 -5.94
N ILE A 88 5.33 8.76 -5.61
CA ILE A 88 4.96 8.46 -4.22
C ILE A 88 5.39 7.03 -3.87
N PRO A 89 6.03 6.81 -2.71
CA PRO A 89 6.34 5.48 -2.18
C PRO A 89 5.10 4.60 -2.08
N VAL A 90 5.23 3.32 -2.51
CA VAL A 90 4.08 2.41 -2.51
C VAL A 90 4.43 1.02 -1.98
N LEU A 91 3.57 0.51 -1.10
CA LEU A 91 3.52 -0.88 -0.69
C LEU A 91 2.29 -1.54 -1.32
N ILE A 92 2.48 -2.66 -2.02
CA ILE A 92 1.39 -3.42 -2.66
C ILE A 92 1.29 -4.80 -2.02
N GLU A 93 0.08 -5.16 -1.59
CA GLU A 93 -0.19 -6.49 -1.03
C GLU A 93 0.09 -7.62 -2.02
N LYS A 94 0.38 -8.78 -1.44
CA LYS A 94 0.59 -10.01 -2.20
C LYS A 94 -0.76 -10.62 -2.66
N PRO A 95 -0.76 -11.23 -3.86
CA PRO A 95 0.27 -11.17 -4.89
C PRO A 95 0.29 -9.78 -5.55
N VAL A 96 1.50 -9.27 -5.82
CA VAL A 96 1.70 -7.90 -6.36
C VAL A 96 1.00 -7.71 -7.70
N SER A 97 0.97 -8.74 -8.52
CA SER A 97 0.30 -8.77 -9.82
C SER A 97 -0.06 -10.20 -10.21
N ILE A 98 -0.86 -10.34 -11.25
CA ILE A 98 -1.26 -11.62 -11.83
C ILE A 98 -0.17 -12.22 -12.74
N ASN A 99 0.85 -11.47 -13.11
CA ASN A 99 1.96 -11.94 -13.93
C ASN A 99 3.29 -11.23 -13.61
N SER A 100 4.40 -11.92 -13.91
CA SER A 100 5.75 -11.42 -13.62
C SER A 100 6.16 -10.20 -14.47
N ARG A 101 5.63 -10.06 -15.69
CA ARG A 101 5.91 -8.91 -16.54
C ARG A 101 5.49 -7.60 -15.90
N GLU A 102 4.31 -7.57 -15.31
CA GLU A 102 3.80 -6.37 -14.60
C GLU A 102 4.66 -6.03 -13.38
N ILE A 103 5.13 -7.05 -12.64
CA ILE A 103 6.04 -6.84 -11.50
C ILE A 103 7.34 -6.19 -11.98
N ASN A 104 7.95 -6.71 -13.06
CA ASN A 104 9.17 -6.15 -13.62
C ASN A 104 9.00 -4.71 -14.11
N LEU A 105 7.83 -4.37 -14.66
CA LEU A 105 7.51 -3.01 -15.08
C LEU A 105 7.41 -2.07 -13.87
N LEU A 106 6.77 -2.48 -12.76
CA LEU A 106 6.72 -1.69 -11.53
C LEU A 106 8.13 -1.48 -10.92
N LEU A 107 8.95 -2.53 -10.86
CA LEU A 107 10.33 -2.44 -10.37
C LEU A 107 11.17 -1.47 -11.21
N SER A 108 11.09 -1.59 -12.54
CA SER A 108 11.80 -0.72 -13.46
C SER A 108 11.35 0.73 -13.35
N GLN A 109 10.04 0.96 -13.16
CA GLN A 109 9.46 2.28 -12.97
C GLN A 109 9.91 2.90 -11.64
N ALA A 110 9.86 2.16 -10.54
CA ALA A 110 10.31 2.62 -9.23
C ALA A 110 11.80 3.03 -9.27
N LYS A 111 12.65 2.20 -9.92
CA LYS A 111 14.07 2.52 -10.13
C LYS A 111 14.27 3.80 -10.93
N ARG A 112 13.57 3.96 -12.06
CA ARG A 112 13.66 5.15 -12.92
C ARG A 112 13.21 6.42 -12.20
N LYS A 113 12.18 6.31 -11.35
CA LYS A 113 11.61 7.40 -10.57
C LYS A 113 12.36 7.66 -9.26
N ASN A 114 13.36 6.85 -8.93
CA ASN A 114 14.05 6.89 -7.64
C ASN A 114 13.10 6.92 -6.44
N THR A 115 12.03 6.12 -6.51
CA THR A 115 11.03 6.01 -5.44
C THR A 115 10.91 4.59 -4.90
N VAL A 116 10.33 4.43 -3.73
CA VAL A 116 10.24 3.15 -3.04
C VAL A 116 9.04 2.35 -3.52
N PHE A 117 9.30 1.11 -3.96
CA PHE A 117 8.28 0.10 -4.17
C PHE A 117 8.56 -1.12 -3.28
N ARG A 118 7.55 -1.58 -2.54
CA ARG A 118 7.63 -2.77 -1.69
C ARG A 118 6.44 -3.69 -1.93
N ALA A 119 6.71 -4.98 -1.90
CA ALA A 119 5.67 -6.01 -1.85
C ALA A 119 5.34 -6.35 -0.39
N GLY A 120 4.08 -6.63 -0.09
CA GLY A 120 3.59 -7.04 1.23
C GLY A 120 3.99 -8.47 1.61
N LEU A 121 5.28 -8.79 1.51
CA LEU A 121 5.85 -10.10 1.83
C LEU A 121 6.15 -10.18 3.35
N ILE A 122 5.10 -10.20 4.16
CA ILE A 122 5.22 -10.18 5.63
C ILE A 122 6.00 -11.37 6.20
N GLU A 123 6.02 -12.51 5.51
CA GLU A 123 6.70 -13.73 5.96
C GLU A 123 8.23 -13.57 6.07
N ILE A 124 8.83 -12.62 5.36
CA ILE A 124 10.27 -12.33 5.49
C ILE A 124 10.65 -11.85 6.91
N TYR A 125 9.68 -11.39 7.70
CA TYR A 125 9.87 -10.96 9.09
C TYR A 125 9.47 -12.05 10.10
N ASN A 126 9.07 -13.23 9.64
CA ASN A 126 8.74 -14.36 10.48
C ASN A 126 10.03 -14.99 11.03
N PRO A 127 10.20 -15.16 12.36
CA PRO A 127 11.41 -15.74 12.94
C PRO A 127 11.80 -17.10 12.37
N ILE A 128 10.82 -17.92 11.96
CA ILE A 128 11.08 -19.22 11.33
C ILE A 128 11.81 -19.08 10.00
N PHE A 129 11.66 -17.94 9.31
CA PHE A 129 12.35 -17.67 8.04
C PHE A 129 13.87 -17.51 8.26
N GLU A 130 14.27 -16.86 9.35
CA GLU A 130 15.68 -16.75 9.73
C GLU A 130 16.26 -18.13 10.07
N TYR A 131 15.54 -18.94 10.84
CA TYR A 131 15.93 -20.31 11.13
C TYR A 131 16.11 -21.17 9.87
N ILE A 132 15.17 -21.07 8.90
CA ILE A 132 15.29 -21.80 7.62
C ILE A 132 16.51 -21.34 6.82
N LYS A 133 16.84 -20.06 6.82
CA LYS A 133 18.06 -19.54 6.16
C LYS A 133 19.34 -20.12 6.79
N GLU A 134 19.37 -20.24 8.13
CA GLU A 134 20.51 -20.82 8.83
C GLU A 134 20.72 -22.31 8.53
N LEU A 135 19.65 -23.06 8.27
CA LEU A 135 19.72 -24.48 7.89
C LEU A 135 20.43 -24.73 6.57
N LYS A 136 20.75 -23.69 5.78
CA LYS A 136 21.45 -23.81 4.48
C LYS A 136 20.89 -24.95 3.62
N LEU A 137 19.57 -25.10 3.58
CA LEU A 137 18.91 -26.08 2.74
C LEU A 137 19.32 -25.80 1.28
N LYS A 138 20.07 -26.77 0.70
CA LYS A 138 20.53 -26.73 -0.69
C LYS A 138 19.39 -27.09 -1.64
#